data_94c29800c79d2bf6c2da06cdf6b98bce
#
_entry.id   94c29800c79d2bf6c2da06cdf6b98bce
#
_cell.length_a   1.000
_cell.length_b   1.000
_cell.length_c   1.000
_cell.angle_alpha   90.00
_cell.angle_beta   90.00
_cell.angle_gamma   90.00
#
_symmetry.space_group_name_H-M   'P 1'
#
loop_
_entity.id
_entity.type
_entity.pdbx_description
1 polymer ?
#
loop_
_entity_poly.entity_id
_entity_poly.type
_entity_poly.pdbx_seq_one_letter_code
_entity_poly.pdbx_strand_id
1 'polypeptide(L)'
;LTAGELAAWVYHGGGQVLWDRLAAGFNIKPFQVGNTGAQMGGWFNKEINSIEDFKGLKIRMPGLGGEVLSRIGAIPVSLPGAKIFPSLHSGAIDATEWAGPWNDLALGFYKVAKYYYYPGFHEPGTALSSGVNLKVWENLNAEHKAIVDHAMAAENAFSRAQFMAQNALALDILRRQHRVDLRRFSDGVLKAMGEASGVIVGDIGTGGDGLTRRIYESFRAFRKKALSWSHLGEQSFWNARLLPFKY
;
A
#
# COMPACT_ATOMS: atom_id res chain seq x y z
N LEU A 1 -4.46 -6.18 4.20
CA LEU A 1 -5.34 -6.62 3.10
C LEU A 1 -4.67 -6.35 1.75
N THR A 2 -4.83 -7.26 0.79
CA THR A 2 -4.50 -6.99 -0.60
C THR A 2 -5.47 -5.96 -1.18
N ALA A 3 -5.17 -5.42 -2.36
CA ALA A 3 -6.06 -4.47 -3.07
C ALA A 3 -7.48 -5.02 -3.28
N GLY A 4 -7.59 -6.32 -3.61
CA GLY A 4 -8.88 -6.99 -3.77
C GLY A 4 -9.64 -7.15 -2.46
N GLU A 5 -8.96 -7.57 -1.41
CA GLU A 5 -9.55 -7.71 -0.07
C GLU A 5 -9.99 -6.37 0.50
N LEU A 6 -9.21 -5.29 0.27
CA LEU A 6 -9.58 -3.95 0.72
C LEU A 6 -10.86 -3.47 0.00
N ALA A 7 -10.92 -3.61 -1.31
CA ALA A 7 -12.12 -3.28 -2.08
C ALA A 7 -13.34 -4.11 -1.63
N ALA A 8 -13.15 -5.40 -1.36
CA ALA A 8 -14.21 -6.26 -0.83
C ALA A 8 -14.69 -5.80 0.55
N TRP A 9 -13.80 -5.35 1.44
CA TRP A 9 -14.22 -4.77 2.72
C TRP A 9 -14.99 -3.47 2.52
N VAL A 10 -14.49 -2.59 1.67
CA VAL A 10 -15.13 -1.29 1.41
C VAL A 10 -16.53 -1.50 0.81
N TYR A 11 -16.65 -2.27 -0.26
CA TYR A 11 -17.93 -2.41 -0.99
C TYR A 11 -18.92 -3.37 -0.31
N HIS A 12 -18.44 -4.44 0.34
CA HIS A 12 -19.31 -5.52 0.82
C HIS A 12 -19.12 -5.86 2.31
N GLY A 13 -18.02 -5.41 2.91
CA GLY A 13 -17.69 -5.68 4.32
C GLY A 13 -18.10 -4.59 5.31
N GLY A 14 -18.85 -3.58 4.86
CA GLY A 14 -19.30 -2.45 5.70
C GLY A 14 -18.31 -1.29 5.80
N GLY A 15 -17.17 -1.36 5.11
CA GLY A 15 -16.15 -0.33 5.12
C GLY A 15 -16.65 1.02 4.61
N GLN A 16 -17.43 1.04 3.52
CA GLN A 16 -17.96 2.28 2.93
C GLN A 16 -18.84 3.06 3.91
N VAL A 17 -19.73 2.39 4.63
CA VAL A 17 -20.62 3.05 5.61
C VAL A 17 -19.83 3.72 6.74
N LEU A 18 -18.75 3.09 7.18
CA LEU A 18 -17.87 3.63 8.22
C LEU A 18 -17.03 4.79 7.68
N TRP A 19 -16.54 4.67 6.45
CA TRP A 19 -15.80 5.72 5.78
C TRP A 19 -16.67 6.95 5.51
N ASP A 20 -17.92 6.75 5.07
CA ASP A 20 -18.90 7.84 4.92
C ASP A 20 -19.11 8.61 6.23
N ARG A 21 -19.25 7.90 7.34
CA ARG A 21 -19.40 8.53 8.66
C ARG A 21 -18.17 9.35 9.07
N LEU A 22 -16.98 8.81 8.84
CA LEU A 22 -15.72 9.49 9.13
C LEU A 22 -15.59 10.76 8.29
N ALA A 23 -15.81 10.64 6.98
CA ALA A 23 -15.62 11.73 6.02
C ALA A 23 -16.72 12.81 6.09
N ALA A 24 -17.90 12.49 6.59
CA ALA A 24 -18.99 13.45 6.78
C ALA A 24 -18.59 14.64 7.68
N GLY A 25 -17.74 14.40 8.68
CA GLY A 25 -17.16 15.46 9.53
C GLY A 25 -16.34 16.49 8.75
N PHE A 26 -15.89 16.16 7.56
CA PHE A 26 -15.15 17.03 6.64
C PHE A 26 -16.01 17.49 5.44
N ASN A 27 -17.32 17.27 5.48
CA ASN A 27 -18.25 17.56 4.38
C ASN A 27 -17.88 16.83 3.07
N ILE A 28 -17.42 15.57 3.15
CA ILE A 28 -16.98 14.75 2.02
C ILE A 28 -17.77 13.45 1.96
N LYS A 29 -18.23 13.08 0.74
CA LYS A 29 -18.62 11.72 0.35
C LYS A 29 -17.41 11.06 -0.31
N PRO A 30 -16.76 10.08 0.32
CA PRO A 30 -15.56 9.44 -0.21
C PRO A 30 -15.90 8.25 -1.11
N PHE A 31 -15.01 8.00 -2.09
CA PHE A 31 -15.06 6.85 -2.99
C PHE A 31 -13.66 6.29 -3.19
N GLN A 32 -13.55 4.98 -3.33
CA GLN A 32 -12.34 4.35 -3.83
C GLN A 32 -12.36 4.42 -5.36
N VAL A 33 -11.37 5.09 -5.96
CA VAL A 33 -11.30 5.33 -7.40
C VAL A 33 -10.04 4.78 -8.05
N GLY A 34 -9.21 4.10 -7.32
CA GLY A 34 -8.01 3.49 -7.87
C GLY A 34 -7.28 2.65 -6.84
N ASN A 35 -6.33 1.86 -7.33
CA ASN A 35 -5.45 1.10 -6.48
C ASN A 35 -4.14 0.78 -7.21
N THR A 36 -3.02 0.99 -6.54
CA THR A 36 -1.69 0.69 -7.08
C THR A 36 -1.42 -0.82 -7.24
N GLY A 37 -2.28 -1.66 -6.65
CA GLY A 37 -1.98 -3.08 -6.52
C GLY A 37 -0.83 -3.32 -5.52
N ALA A 38 -0.16 -4.45 -5.63
CA ALA A 38 0.98 -4.77 -4.79
C ALA A 38 2.13 -3.78 -5.02
N GLN A 39 2.71 -3.32 -3.93
CA GLN A 39 3.84 -2.39 -3.93
C GLN A 39 5.15 -3.09 -3.59
N MET A 40 6.25 -2.37 -3.85
CA MET A 40 7.60 -2.78 -3.48
C MET A 40 7.95 -2.28 -2.07
N GLY A 41 8.94 -2.91 -1.47
CA GLY A 41 9.43 -2.52 -0.14
C GLY A 41 10.26 -1.24 -0.13
N GLY A 42 10.73 -0.81 -1.31
CA GLY A 42 11.43 0.45 -1.50
C GLY A 42 12.85 0.32 -2.04
N TRP A 43 13.48 1.47 -2.22
CA TRP A 43 14.83 1.66 -2.73
C TRP A 43 15.78 1.99 -1.60
N PHE A 44 16.95 1.34 -1.58
CA PHE A 44 17.92 1.44 -0.51
C PHE A 44 19.35 1.63 -1.05
N ASN A 45 20.11 2.51 -0.41
CA ASN A 45 21.52 2.68 -0.67
C ASN A 45 22.40 1.69 0.13
N LYS A 46 21.82 1.01 1.11
CA LYS A 46 22.47 -0.02 1.93
C LYS A 46 21.73 -1.35 1.80
N GLU A 47 22.45 -2.45 1.99
CA GLU A 47 21.80 -3.75 2.12
C GLU A 47 21.04 -3.87 3.43
N ILE A 48 19.90 -4.54 3.36
CA ILE A 48 19.04 -4.87 4.50
C ILE A 48 18.98 -6.40 4.60
N ASN A 49 19.81 -6.96 5.43
CA ASN A 49 19.90 -8.40 5.67
C ASN A 49 19.15 -8.82 6.93
N SER A 50 19.08 -7.90 7.90
CA SER A 50 18.46 -8.12 9.21
C SER A 50 17.71 -6.90 9.71
N ILE A 51 17.04 -7.05 10.85
CA ILE A 51 16.38 -5.94 11.54
C ILE A 51 17.38 -4.87 12.04
N GLU A 52 18.60 -5.26 12.32
CA GLU A 52 19.65 -4.36 12.80
C GLU A 52 20.03 -3.29 11.77
N ASP A 53 19.88 -3.61 10.48
CA ASP A 53 20.22 -2.71 9.37
C ASP A 53 19.24 -1.53 9.25
N PHE A 54 18.08 -1.60 9.93
CA PHE A 54 17.15 -0.48 10.04
C PHE A 54 17.56 0.55 11.11
N LYS A 55 18.43 0.21 12.05
CA LYS A 55 18.82 1.14 13.11
C LYS A 55 19.50 2.38 12.54
N GLY A 56 18.89 3.53 12.77
CA GLY A 56 19.37 4.83 12.29
C GLY A 56 19.21 5.06 10.79
N LEU A 57 18.60 4.13 10.03
CA LEU A 57 18.34 4.28 8.61
C LEU A 57 17.34 5.43 8.36
N LYS A 58 17.76 6.45 7.64
CA LYS A 58 16.89 7.55 7.24
C LYS A 58 16.10 7.14 6.01
N ILE A 59 14.82 6.92 6.18
CA ILE A 59 13.94 6.46 5.10
C ILE A 59 12.76 7.40 4.90
N ARG A 60 12.53 7.81 3.65
CA ARG A 60 11.28 8.49 3.31
C ARG A 60 10.16 7.46 3.29
N MET A 61 9.30 7.55 4.28
CA MET A 61 8.09 6.75 4.40
C MET A 61 7.06 7.52 5.23
N PRO A 62 5.92 7.95 4.64
CA PRO A 62 4.87 8.67 5.36
C PRO A 62 3.92 7.70 6.09
N GLY A 63 3.10 8.28 6.97
CA GLY A 63 1.97 7.60 7.61
C GLY A 63 2.37 6.42 8.48
N LEU A 64 1.46 5.45 8.59
CA LEU A 64 1.64 4.28 9.46
C LEU A 64 2.84 3.42 9.08
N GLY A 65 3.20 3.35 7.80
CA GLY A 65 4.41 2.65 7.36
C GLY A 65 5.66 3.23 8.00
N GLY A 66 5.76 4.56 8.10
CA GLY A 66 6.84 5.24 8.81
C GLY A 66 6.86 4.90 10.30
N GLU A 67 5.70 4.85 10.95
CA GLU A 67 5.61 4.45 12.37
C GLU A 67 6.07 3.00 12.59
N VAL A 68 5.71 2.09 11.69
CA VAL A 68 6.19 0.70 11.70
C VAL A 68 7.70 0.66 11.63
N LEU A 69 8.30 1.37 10.67
CA LEU A 69 9.76 1.40 10.52
C LEU A 69 10.46 2.08 11.69
N SER A 70 9.86 3.11 12.28
CA SER A 70 10.38 3.74 13.50
C SER A 70 10.46 2.76 14.67
N ARG A 71 9.46 1.90 14.84
CA ARG A 71 9.47 0.86 15.90
C ARG A 71 10.58 -0.18 15.73
N ILE A 72 11.06 -0.38 14.52
CA ILE A 72 12.17 -1.29 14.25
C ILE A 72 13.53 -0.56 14.13
N GLY A 73 13.57 0.73 14.50
CA GLY A 73 14.81 1.50 14.65
C GLY A 73 15.16 2.43 13.50
N ALA A 74 14.36 2.51 12.43
CA ALA A 74 14.58 3.48 11.36
C ALA A 74 14.17 4.91 11.78
N ILE A 75 14.62 5.88 11.01
CA ILE A 75 14.29 7.30 11.15
C ILE A 75 13.42 7.69 9.92
N PRO A 76 12.09 7.63 10.03
CA PRO A 76 11.22 8.02 8.94
C PRO A 76 11.28 9.53 8.71
N VAL A 77 11.30 9.91 7.42
CA VAL A 77 11.34 11.30 6.97
C VAL A 77 10.16 11.55 6.04
N SER A 78 9.44 12.64 6.25
CA SER A 78 8.36 13.06 5.35
C SER A 78 8.91 14.03 4.31
N LEU A 79 8.86 13.64 3.03
CA LEU A 79 9.30 14.47 1.90
C LEU A 79 8.28 14.40 0.76
N PRO A 80 8.03 15.52 0.07
CA PRO A 80 7.27 15.52 -1.19
C PRO A 80 7.99 14.69 -2.26
N GLY A 81 7.25 14.06 -3.18
CA GLY A 81 7.78 13.20 -4.23
C GLY A 81 8.94 13.83 -5.02
N ALA A 82 8.79 15.10 -5.42
CA ALA A 82 9.84 15.83 -6.17
C ALA A 82 11.16 16.01 -5.39
N LYS A 83 11.17 15.84 -4.08
CA LYS A 83 12.37 15.95 -3.24
C LYS A 83 13.06 14.62 -2.97
N ILE A 84 12.44 13.50 -3.31
CA ILE A 84 12.97 12.16 -2.99
C ILE A 84 14.28 11.91 -3.77
N PHE A 85 14.24 12.03 -5.10
CA PHE A 85 15.43 11.81 -5.94
C PHE A 85 16.67 12.62 -5.49
N PRO A 86 16.57 13.97 -5.34
CA PRO A 86 17.73 14.74 -4.88
C PRO A 86 18.16 14.38 -3.46
N SER A 87 17.26 13.98 -2.57
CA SER A 87 17.61 13.58 -1.20
C SER A 87 18.33 12.23 -1.16
N LEU A 88 17.93 11.25 -1.98
CA LEU A 88 18.67 10.00 -2.16
C LEU A 88 20.05 10.23 -2.77
N HIS A 89 20.11 11.07 -3.81
CA HIS A 89 21.36 11.38 -4.50
C HIS A 89 22.39 12.04 -3.58
N SER A 90 21.96 12.97 -2.74
CA SER A 90 22.84 13.67 -1.78
C SER A 90 23.16 12.87 -0.53
N GLY A 91 22.50 11.73 -0.30
CA GLY A 91 22.61 10.97 0.95
C GLY A 91 21.89 11.61 2.14
N ALA A 92 21.02 12.59 1.94
CA ALA A 92 20.18 13.17 2.98
C ALA A 92 19.19 12.13 3.55
N ILE A 93 18.78 11.17 2.72
CA ILE A 93 18.09 9.94 3.10
C ILE A 93 18.82 8.71 2.54
N ASP A 94 18.77 7.60 3.26
CA ASP A 94 19.38 6.33 2.87
C ASP A 94 18.46 5.47 2.00
N ALA A 95 17.14 5.68 2.12
CA ALA A 95 16.13 4.86 1.49
C ALA A 95 14.82 5.63 1.25
N THR A 96 14.00 5.10 0.36
CA THR A 96 12.63 5.57 0.11
C THR A 96 11.73 4.42 -0.26
N GLU A 97 10.48 4.50 0.14
CA GLU A 97 9.35 3.80 -0.46
C GLU A 97 8.58 4.79 -1.32
N TRP A 98 7.90 4.30 -2.39
CA TRP A 98 6.99 5.13 -3.18
C TRP A 98 5.76 4.33 -3.62
N ALA A 99 5.89 3.44 -4.61
CA ALA A 99 4.80 2.58 -5.03
C ALA A 99 5.33 1.26 -5.62
N GLY A 100 5.63 1.24 -6.90
CA GLY A 100 6.06 0.05 -7.59
C GLY A 100 6.82 0.37 -8.88
N PRO A 101 7.23 -0.66 -9.62
CA PRO A 101 8.15 -0.53 -10.73
C PRO A 101 7.78 0.55 -11.76
N TRP A 102 6.50 0.73 -12.07
CA TRP A 102 6.05 1.72 -13.04
C TRP A 102 6.34 3.16 -12.61
N ASN A 103 5.89 3.52 -11.42
CA ASN A 103 6.11 4.87 -10.90
C ASN A 103 7.58 5.10 -10.56
N ASP A 104 8.25 4.11 -9.99
CA ASP A 104 9.63 4.20 -9.53
C ASP A 104 10.61 4.33 -10.71
N LEU A 105 10.32 3.64 -11.83
CA LEU A 105 11.05 3.81 -13.09
C LEU A 105 10.93 5.25 -13.62
N ALA A 106 9.70 5.80 -13.62
CA ALA A 106 9.45 7.17 -14.08
C ALA A 106 10.14 8.21 -13.21
N LEU A 107 10.24 7.98 -11.89
CA LEU A 107 10.94 8.85 -10.95
C LEU A 107 12.47 8.66 -10.97
N GLY A 108 12.96 7.62 -11.64
CA GLY A 108 14.38 7.41 -11.88
C GLY A 108 15.17 6.97 -10.65
N PHE A 109 14.55 6.40 -9.62
CA PHE A 109 15.22 6.02 -8.37
C PHE A 109 16.38 5.04 -8.58
N TYR A 110 16.30 4.19 -9.60
CA TYR A 110 17.37 3.26 -10.00
C TYR A 110 18.71 3.93 -10.34
N LYS A 111 18.71 5.25 -10.59
CA LYS A 111 19.94 6.01 -10.86
C LYS A 111 20.69 6.41 -9.60
N VAL A 112 20.01 6.42 -8.46
CA VAL A 112 20.51 6.98 -7.19
C VAL A 112 20.38 6.05 -6.00
N ALA A 113 19.75 4.89 -6.17
CA ALA A 113 19.66 3.84 -5.15
C ALA A 113 20.00 2.48 -5.77
N LYS A 114 20.73 1.65 -5.02
CA LYS A 114 21.34 0.42 -5.52
C LYS A 114 20.44 -0.79 -5.42
N TYR A 115 19.71 -0.91 -4.32
CA TYR A 115 18.93 -2.10 -3.99
C TYR A 115 17.44 -1.80 -4.04
N TYR A 116 16.66 -2.71 -4.66
CA TYR A 116 15.22 -2.60 -4.76
C TYR A 116 14.55 -3.78 -4.05
N TYR A 117 13.97 -3.51 -2.89
CA TYR A 117 13.44 -4.55 -2.01
C TYR A 117 11.98 -4.87 -2.25
N TYR A 118 11.60 -6.13 -1.97
CA TYR A 118 10.22 -6.62 -1.96
C TYR A 118 10.03 -7.66 -0.82
N PRO A 119 8.77 -7.94 -0.41
CA PRO A 119 7.53 -7.25 -0.74
C PRO A 119 7.38 -5.92 0.03
N GLY A 120 6.46 -5.07 -0.42
CA GLY A 120 5.98 -3.90 0.33
C GLY A 120 5.06 -4.32 1.48
N PHE A 121 5.60 -5.04 2.46
CA PHE A 121 4.79 -5.66 3.52
C PHE A 121 4.17 -4.63 4.47
N HIS A 122 4.86 -3.54 4.74
CA HIS A 122 4.42 -2.42 5.58
C HIS A 122 3.35 -1.55 4.90
N GLU A 123 3.32 -1.56 3.57
CA GLU A 123 2.29 -0.92 2.74
C GLU A 123 2.03 -1.79 1.50
N PRO A 124 1.15 -2.79 1.61
CA PRO A 124 0.97 -3.78 0.53
C PRO A 124 0.27 -3.22 -0.71
N GLY A 125 -0.24 -1.99 -0.65
CA GLY A 125 -0.88 -1.29 -1.75
C GLY A 125 -1.60 -0.03 -1.27
N THR A 126 -1.70 0.97 -2.15
CA THR A 126 -2.40 2.22 -1.86
C THR A 126 -3.74 2.26 -2.57
N ALA A 127 -4.82 2.48 -1.80
CA ALA A 127 -6.12 2.83 -2.33
C ALA A 127 -6.16 4.33 -2.63
N LEU A 128 -6.42 4.66 -3.89
CA LEU A 128 -6.64 6.05 -4.30
C LEU A 128 -8.11 6.41 -4.06
N SER A 129 -8.34 7.59 -3.54
CA SER A 129 -9.68 8.03 -3.18
C SER A 129 -10.05 9.34 -3.88
N SER A 130 -11.33 9.50 -4.16
CA SER A 130 -11.94 10.76 -4.57
C SER A 130 -12.96 11.21 -3.53
N GLY A 131 -13.06 12.51 -3.33
CA GLY A 131 -14.03 13.13 -2.43
C GLY A 131 -15.00 14.02 -3.19
N VAL A 132 -16.29 13.71 -3.10
CA VAL A 132 -17.34 14.61 -3.57
C VAL A 132 -17.84 15.45 -2.39
N ASN A 133 -18.10 16.75 -2.61
CA ASN A 133 -18.71 17.58 -1.57
C ASN A 133 -20.03 16.93 -1.11
N LEU A 134 -20.18 16.68 0.19
CA LEU A 134 -21.30 15.91 0.73
C LEU A 134 -22.66 16.58 0.42
N LYS A 135 -22.76 17.91 0.52
CA LYS A 135 -24.00 18.64 0.20
C LYS A 135 -24.36 18.51 -1.28
N VAL A 136 -23.36 18.53 -2.17
CA VAL A 136 -23.58 18.28 -3.61
C VAL A 136 -24.07 16.87 -3.82
N TRP A 137 -23.40 15.88 -3.20
CA TRP A 137 -23.80 14.48 -3.27
C TRP A 137 -25.24 14.24 -2.78
N GLU A 138 -25.61 14.81 -1.64
CA GLU A 138 -26.96 14.66 -1.08
C GLU A 138 -28.05 15.17 -2.01
N ASN A 139 -27.78 16.27 -2.73
CA ASN A 139 -28.70 16.89 -3.68
C ASN A 139 -28.80 16.18 -5.03
N LEU A 140 -27.92 15.22 -5.34
CA LEU A 140 -28.04 14.39 -6.53
C LEU A 140 -29.25 13.46 -6.40
N ASN A 141 -29.96 13.27 -7.52
CA ASN A 141 -31.02 12.24 -7.60
C ASN A 141 -30.39 10.82 -7.59
N ALA A 142 -31.24 9.81 -7.46
CA ALA A 142 -30.79 8.41 -7.38
C ALA A 142 -30.03 7.96 -8.62
N GLU A 143 -30.45 8.40 -9.82
CA GLU A 143 -29.80 8.07 -11.08
C GLU A 143 -28.36 8.62 -11.15
N HIS A 144 -28.18 9.91 -10.85
CA HIS A 144 -26.86 10.54 -10.83
C HIS A 144 -25.95 9.92 -9.76
N LYS A 145 -26.47 9.58 -8.58
CA LYS A 145 -25.73 8.85 -7.55
C LYS A 145 -25.23 7.49 -8.06
N ALA A 146 -26.10 6.74 -8.73
CA ALA A 146 -25.76 5.45 -9.30
C ALA A 146 -24.67 5.58 -10.39
N ILE A 147 -24.77 6.59 -11.27
CA ILE A 147 -23.76 6.86 -12.30
C ILE A 147 -22.39 7.11 -11.65
N VAL A 148 -22.33 7.98 -10.63
CA VAL A 148 -21.08 8.28 -9.94
C VAL A 148 -20.52 7.03 -9.25
N ASP A 149 -21.34 6.31 -8.47
CA ASP A 149 -20.92 5.07 -7.79
C ASP A 149 -20.31 4.05 -8.76
N HIS A 150 -20.98 3.81 -9.90
CA HIS A 150 -20.48 2.86 -10.88
C HIS A 150 -19.24 3.35 -11.63
N ALA A 151 -19.15 4.65 -11.94
CA ALA A 151 -17.96 5.22 -12.56
C ALA A 151 -16.73 5.10 -11.65
N MET A 152 -16.88 5.42 -10.35
CA MET A 152 -15.81 5.29 -9.37
C MET A 152 -15.36 3.83 -9.20
N ALA A 153 -16.31 2.89 -9.14
CA ALA A 153 -16.00 1.47 -9.04
C ALA A 153 -15.32 0.93 -10.32
N ALA A 154 -15.76 1.37 -11.50
CA ALA A 154 -15.15 1.01 -12.78
C ALA A 154 -13.71 1.52 -12.86
N GLU A 155 -13.47 2.77 -12.48
CA GLU A 155 -12.13 3.36 -12.48
C GLU A 155 -11.19 2.65 -11.48
N ASN A 156 -11.69 2.27 -10.30
CA ASN A 156 -10.92 1.48 -9.34
C ASN A 156 -10.45 0.14 -9.94
N ALA A 157 -11.32 -0.55 -10.66
CA ALA A 157 -10.98 -1.81 -11.33
C ALA A 157 -9.99 -1.59 -12.48
N PHE A 158 -10.22 -0.56 -13.31
CA PHE A 158 -9.37 -0.20 -14.44
C PHE A 158 -7.97 0.19 -13.98
N SER A 159 -7.88 1.10 -13.01
CA SER A 159 -6.61 1.56 -12.43
C SER A 159 -5.77 0.40 -11.89
N ARG A 160 -6.39 -0.52 -11.14
CA ARG A 160 -5.71 -1.70 -10.62
C ARG A 160 -5.13 -2.58 -11.73
N ALA A 161 -5.91 -2.81 -12.79
CA ALA A 161 -5.46 -3.60 -13.95
C ALA A 161 -4.31 -2.91 -14.69
N GLN A 162 -4.39 -1.58 -14.84
CA GLN A 162 -3.34 -0.78 -15.45
C GLN A 162 -2.04 -0.84 -14.65
N PHE A 163 -2.09 -0.64 -13.33
CA PHE A 163 -0.92 -0.77 -12.47
C PHE A 163 -0.28 -2.15 -12.56
N MET A 164 -1.07 -3.22 -12.56
CA MET A 164 -0.56 -4.58 -12.71
C MET A 164 0.19 -4.76 -14.03
N ALA A 165 -0.38 -4.33 -15.14
CA ALA A 165 0.24 -4.44 -16.46
C ALA A 165 1.51 -3.59 -16.57
N GLN A 166 1.44 -2.33 -16.17
CA GLN A 166 2.57 -1.39 -16.26
C GLN A 166 3.71 -1.75 -15.30
N ASN A 167 3.40 -2.24 -14.09
CA ASN A 167 4.43 -2.70 -13.16
C ASN A 167 5.19 -3.91 -13.72
N ALA A 168 4.53 -4.84 -14.41
CA ALA A 168 5.19 -5.98 -15.04
C ALA A 168 6.17 -5.53 -16.14
N LEU A 169 5.75 -4.59 -17.00
CA LEU A 169 6.61 -4.03 -18.05
C LEU A 169 7.78 -3.23 -17.47
N ALA A 170 7.52 -2.37 -16.51
CA ALA A 170 8.55 -1.54 -15.89
C ALA A 170 9.58 -2.38 -15.10
N LEU A 171 9.12 -3.45 -14.43
CA LEU A 171 10.03 -4.36 -13.74
C LEU A 171 11.00 -5.05 -14.72
N ASP A 172 10.51 -5.45 -15.88
CA ASP A 172 11.38 -6.05 -16.92
C ASP A 172 12.43 -5.05 -17.42
N ILE A 173 12.06 -3.78 -17.64
CA ILE A 173 12.99 -2.69 -17.98
C ILE A 173 14.02 -2.48 -16.87
N LEU A 174 13.59 -2.35 -15.62
CA LEU A 174 14.49 -2.17 -14.47
C LEU A 174 15.51 -3.31 -14.36
N ARG A 175 15.08 -4.55 -14.56
CA ARG A 175 15.95 -5.73 -14.49
C ARG A 175 16.90 -5.85 -15.66
N ARG A 176 16.39 -5.74 -16.91
CA ARG A 176 17.18 -6.07 -18.11
C ARG A 176 18.02 -4.90 -18.60
N GLN A 177 17.47 -3.67 -18.56
CA GLN A 177 18.17 -2.50 -19.09
C GLN A 177 18.98 -1.79 -18.00
N HIS A 178 18.43 -1.68 -16.79
CA HIS A 178 19.09 -0.94 -15.71
C HIS A 178 19.81 -1.85 -14.70
N ARG A 179 19.68 -3.18 -14.82
CA ARG A 179 20.35 -4.17 -13.99
C ARG A 179 20.16 -3.93 -12.49
N VAL A 180 18.95 -3.54 -12.10
CA VAL A 180 18.60 -3.25 -10.72
C VAL A 180 18.77 -4.51 -9.87
N ASP A 181 19.39 -4.37 -8.71
CA ASP A 181 19.56 -5.46 -7.75
C ASP A 181 18.29 -5.66 -6.92
N LEU A 182 17.46 -6.62 -7.36
CA LEU A 182 16.22 -6.99 -6.67
C LEU A 182 16.53 -7.86 -5.46
N ARG A 183 16.05 -7.43 -4.29
CA ARG A 183 16.25 -8.12 -3.03
C ARG A 183 14.93 -8.43 -2.34
N ARG A 184 14.83 -9.62 -1.76
CA ARG A 184 13.73 -9.98 -0.89
C ARG A 184 14.12 -9.69 0.56
N PHE A 185 13.24 -9.03 1.31
CA PHE A 185 13.41 -8.95 2.76
C PHE A 185 13.42 -10.34 3.39
N SER A 186 14.29 -10.54 4.38
CA SER A 186 14.33 -11.79 5.14
C SER A 186 13.04 -12.00 5.92
N ASP A 187 12.70 -13.24 6.22
CA ASP A 187 11.52 -13.57 7.01
C ASP A 187 11.57 -12.93 8.41
N GLY A 188 12.78 -12.77 8.98
CA GLY A 188 12.97 -12.06 10.24
C GLY A 188 12.56 -10.60 10.17
N VAL A 189 12.94 -9.89 9.09
CA VAL A 189 12.53 -8.50 8.83
C VAL A 189 11.02 -8.40 8.65
N LEU A 190 10.44 -9.27 7.81
CA LEU A 190 9.00 -9.27 7.57
C LEU A 190 8.18 -9.57 8.83
N LYS A 191 8.66 -10.48 9.68
CA LYS A 191 8.04 -10.80 10.96
C LYS A 191 8.06 -9.58 11.89
N ALA A 192 9.20 -8.91 12.02
CA ALA A 192 9.32 -7.73 12.87
C ALA A 192 8.43 -6.57 12.40
N MET A 193 8.35 -6.33 11.08
CA MET A 193 7.40 -5.37 10.50
C MET A 193 5.95 -5.73 10.83
N GLY A 194 5.59 -7.01 10.73
CA GLY A 194 4.24 -7.50 11.02
C GLY A 194 3.86 -7.33 12.49
N GLU A 195 4.77 -7.64 13.41
CA GLU A 195 4.58 -7.45 14.85
C GLU A 195 4.43 -5.96 15.20
N ALA A 196 5.30 -5.10 14.67
CA ALA A 196 5.21 -3.65 14.86
C ALA A 196 3.88 -3.09 14.30
N SER A 197 3.46 -3.53 13.10
CA SER A 197 2.18 -3.14 12.50
C SER A 197 1.00 -3.56 13.37
N GLY A 198 1.04 -4.76 13.93
CA GLY A 198 -0.01 -5.28 14.80
C GLY A 198 -0.21 -4.42 16.05
N VAL A 199 0.89 -3.96 16.65
CA VAL A 199 0.85 -3.07 17.83
C VAL A 199 0.29 -1.71 17.44
N ILE A 200 0.83 -1.06 16.40
CA ILE A 200 0.40 0.29 15.98
C ILE A 200 -1.09 0.32 15.64
N VAL A 201 -1.54 -0.61 14.80
CA VAL A 201 -2.97 -0.67 14.40
C VAL A 201 -3.85 -1.03 15.59
N GLY A 202 -3.36 -1.87 16.52
CA GLY A 202 -4.04 -2.20 17.77
C GLY A 202 -4.21 -0.98 18.67
N ASP A 203 -3.14 -0.22 18.89
CA ASP A 203 -3.14 0.99 19.73
C ASP A 203 -4.13 2.05 19.18
N ILE A 204 -4.13 2.28 17.87
CA ILE A 204 -5.10 3.19 17.23
C ILE A 204 -6.54 2.70 17.45
N GLY A 205 -6.78 1.41 17.23
CA GLY A 205 -8.12 0.85 17.34
C GLY A 205 -8.68 0.85 18.76
N THR A 206 -7.84 0.66 19.76
CA THR A 206 -8.25 0.60 21.17
C THR A 206 -8.23 1.97 21.86
N GLY A 207 -7.31 2.84 21.47
CA GLY A 207 -7.16 4.20 22.02
C GLY A 207 -8.08 5.25 21.42
N GLY A 208 -8.72 4.96 20.28
CA GLY A 208 -9.56 5.90 19.56
C GLY A 208 -10.98 6.07 20.14
N ASP A 209 -11.72 6.99 19.53
CA ASP A 209 -13.13 7.22 19.84
C ASP A 209 -14.04 6.05 19.43
N GLY A 210 -15.34 6.16 19.68
CA GLY A 210 -16.29 5.11 19.35
C GLY A 210 -16.42 4.81 17.85
N LEU A 211 -16.11 5.75 16.94
CA LEU A 211 -16.09 5.52 15.50
C LEU A 211 -14.81 4.78 15.09
N THR A 212 -13.66 5.24 15.57
CA THR A 212 -12.36 4.58 15.34
C THR A 212 -12.39 3.12 15.77
N ARG A 213 -12.94 2.84 16.96
CA ARG A 213 -13.10 1.46 17.46
C ARG A 213 -13.98 0.61 16.54
N ARG A 214 -15.12 1.14 16.07
CA ARG A 214 -16.00 0.41 15.14
C ARG A 214 -15.32 0.13 13.80
N ILE A 215 -14.54 1.09 13.27
CA ILE A 215 -13.74 0.88 12.04
C ILE A 215 -12.75 -0.26 12.25
N TYR A 216 -12.01 -0.23 13.35
CA TYR A 216 -11.03 -1.25 13.69
C TYR A 216 -11.65 -2.65 13.87
N GLU A 217 -12.75 -2.74 14.59
CA GLU A 217 -13.47 -4.02 14.82
C GLU A 217 -14.01 -4.59 13.50
N SER A 218 -14.64 -3.74 12.67
CA SER A 218 -15.12 -4.13 11.34
C SER A 218 -13.98 -4.63 10.46
N PHE A 219 -12.89 -3.86 10.37
CA PHE A 219 -11.70 -4.23 9.62
C PHE A 219 -11.12 -5.58 10.09
N ARG A 220 -10.95 -5.77 11.40
CA ARG A 220 -10.41 -7.02 11.95
C ARG A 220 -11.30 -8.22 11.67
N ALA A 221 -12.59 -8.05 11.85
CA ALA A 221 -13.56 -9.14 11.62
C ALA A 221 -13.56 -9.56 10.15
N PHE A 222 -13.55 -8.58 9.22
CA PHE A 222 -13.45 -8.84 7.79
C PHE A 222 -12.10 -9.48 7.44
N ARG A 223 -11.01 -8.90 7.91
CA ARG A 223 -9.65 -9.41 7.64
C ARG A 223 -9.49 -10.88 8.01
N LYS A 224 -10.02 -11.30 9.17
CA LYS A 224 -9.96 -12.71 9.59
C LYS A 224 -10.60 -13.64 8.57
N LYS A 225 -11.77 -13.27 8.04
CA LYS A 225 -12.49 -14.06 7.02
C LYS A 225 -11.77 -14.03 5.67
N ALA A 226 -11.33 -12.85 5.25
CA ALA A 226 -10.62 -12.66 3.99
C ALA A 226 -9.33 -13.49 3.95
N LEU A 227 -8.51 -13.46 4.99
CA LEU A 227 -7.27 -14.26 5.07
C LEU A 227 -7.54 -15.77 4.99
N SER A 228 -8.60 -16.27 5.64
CA SER A 228 -8.97 -17.68 5.54
C SER A 228 -9.30 -18.10 4.11
N TRP A 229 -10.03 -17.26 3.38
CA TRP A 229 -10.37 -17.50 1.98
C TRP A 229 -9.16 -17.36 1.06
N SER A 230 -8.42 -16.25 1.18
CA SER A 230 -7.26 -15.96 0.32
C SER A 230 -6.18 -17.01 0.43
N HIS A 231 -5.97 -17.60 1.60
CA HIS A 231 -5.03 -18.70 1.80
C HIS A 231 -5.38 -19.93 0.95
N LEU A 232 -6.66 -20.30 0.89
CA LEU A 232 -7.14 -21.44 0.11
C LEU A 232 -7.30 -21.11 -1.38
N GLY A 233 -7.69 -19.89 -1.69
CA GLY A 233 -7.94 -19.42 -3.05
C GLY A 233 -6.68 -18.92 -3.73
N GLU A 234 -6.50 -17.60 -3.76
CA GLU A 234 -5.47 -16.94 -4.57
C GLU A 234 -4.04 -17.36 -4.18
N GLN A 235 -3.73 -17.44 -2.90
CA GLN A 235 -2.38 -17.81 -2.45
C GLN A 235 -2.02 -19.24 -2.87
N SER A 236 -2.94 -20.19 -2.72
CA SER A 236 -2.71 -21.57 -3.15
C SER A 236 -2.52 -21.68 -4.66
N PHE A 237 -3.31 -20.91 -5.44
CA PHE A 237 -3.14 -20.83 -6.88
C PHE A 237 -1.79 -20.19 -7.26
N TRP A 238 -1.40 -19.09 -6.63
CA TRP A 238 -0.10 -18.47 -6.89
C TRP A 238 1.07 -19.39 -6.56
N ASN A 239 1.00 -20.15 -5.47
CA ASN A 239 2.01 -21.13 -5.12
C ASN A 239 2.04 -22.28 -6.14
N ALA A 240 0.89 -22.79 -6.56
CA ALA A 240 0.80 -23.88 -7.51
C ALA A 240 1.40 -23.51 -8.88
N ARG A 241 1.14 -22.32 -9.40
CA ARG A 241 1.70 -21.88 -10.71
C ARG A 241 3.22 -21.66 -10.72
N LEU A 242 3.87 -21.67 -9.55
CA LEU A 242 5.34 -21.60 -9.44
C LEU A 242 5.99 -22.97 -9.49
N LEU A 243 5.21 -24.06 -9.52
CA LEU A 243 5.73 -25.40 -9.69
C LEU A 243 6.36 -25.55 -11.09
N PRO A 244 7.35 -26.44 -11.23
CA PRO A 244 8.06 -26.60 -12.50
C PRO A 244 7.24 -27.37 -13.53
N PHE A 245 6.26 -26.70 -14.15
CA PHE A 245 5.53 -27.23 -15.28
C PHE A 245 6.33 -27.09 -16.58
N LYS A 246 6.17 -28.07 -17.48
CA LYS A 246 6.57 -27.95 -18.88
C LYS A 246 5.35 -27.53 -19.69
N TYR A 247 5.43 -26.40 -20.36
CA TYR A 247 4.42 -25.92 -21.28
C TYR A 247 4.76 -26.31 -22.72
#